data_6a13a335470aa8048ed58c000de28a8b
#
_entry.id   6a13a335470aa8048ed58c000de28a8b
#
_cell.length_a   1.000
_cell.length_b   1.000
_cell.length_c   1.000
_cell.angle_alpha   90.00
_cell.angle_beta   90.00
_cell.angle_gamma   90.00
#
_symmetry.space_group_name_H-M   'P 1'
#
loop_
_entity.id
_entity.type
_entity.pdbx_description
1 polymer ?
#
loop_
_entity_poly.entity_id
_entity_poly.type
_entity_poly.pdbx_seq_one_letter_code
_entity_poly.pdbx_strand_id
1 'polypeptide(L)'
;MIEQHTTSHGAGAMPEQLTIGGKTFRSRLMLGTGKYRNSAEMIAAFEAANVEIVTVALRRIDFDDPASRSVLEDVDWKKYTILPNTAGCATAEEAIRVAHMARAMELSDWIKLEVIPDPKYLLPDPIGTLRAAEQLVKEGFTVLPYINADPILARHLQEVGCATVMPLASPIGSGQGIPNSRNIEIIIEQATVPIVVDAGIGAPSDAALAMELGASACLVNSAVALAADPAAMARAMALGVEAGHLAFRAGRIPKKAYASASSPLTGMVR
;
A
#
# COMPACT_ATOMS: atom_id res chain seq x y z
N MET A 1 33.07 10.30 29.58
CA MET A 1 32.82 10.95 28.27
C MET A 1 32.23 9.87 27.39
N ILE A 2 30.92 9.90 27.18
CA ILE A 2 30.21 9.00 26.26
C ILE A 2 29.99 9.86 25.01
N GLU A 3 30.71 9.54 23.94
CA GLU A 3 30.53 10.17 22.63
C GLU A 3 29.12 9.85 22.13
N GLN A 4 28.31 10.89 22.02
CA GLN A 4 27.02 10.81 21.35
C GLN A 4 27.32 10.69 19.83
N HIS A 5 27.22 9.48 19.29
CA HIS A 5 27.12 9.30 17.86
C HIS A 5 25.78 9.87 17.39
N THR A 6 25.80 11.10 16.95
CA THR A 6 24.75 11.67 16.10
C THR A 6 24.88 11.02 14.73
N THR A 7 24.23 9.89 14.53
CA THR A 7 23.96 9.38 13.18
C THR A 7 22.98 10.33 12.51
N SER A 8 23.49 11.25 11.70
CA SER A 8 22.68 11.93 10.71
C SER A 8 22.25 10.87 9.69
N HIS A 9 21.07 10.33 9.87
CA HIS A 9 20.41 9.57 8.83
C HIS A 9 20.16 10.56 7.70
N GLY A 10 20.97 10.45 6.65
CA GLY A 10 20.68 11.08 5.37
C GLY A 10 19.40 10.41 4.83
N ALA A 11 18.25 10.94 5.23
CA ALA A 11 17.02 10.64 4.56
C ALA A 11 17.19 11.10 3.11
N GLY A 12 17.45 10.17 2.20
CA GLY A 12 17.39 10.44 0.78
C GLY A 12 16.04 11.06 0.52
N ALA A 13 16.02 12.26 -0.09
CA ALA A 13 14.78 12.97 -0.36
C ALA A 13 13.84 12.03 -1.13
N MET A 14 12.68 11.69 -0.54
CA MET A 14 11.67 10.94 -1.27
C MET A 14 11.34 11.64 -2.57
N PRO A 15 11.27 10.93 -3.72
CA PRO A 15 10.96 11.55 -4.98
C PRO A 15 9.60 12.23 -4.93
N GLU A 16 9.47 13.37 -5.59
CA GLU A 16 8.23 14.14 -5.64
C GLU A 16 7.08 13.33 -6.26
N GLN A 17 7.40 12.47 -7.21
CA GLN A 17 6.46 11.56 -7.88
C GLN A 17 6.73 10.10 -7.50
N LEU A 18 5.66 9.31 -7.41
CA LEU A 18 5.73 7.87 -7.19
C LEU A 18 6.00 7.18 -8.54
N THR A 19 7.08 6.42 -8.64
CA THR A 19 7.37 5.61 -9.83
C THR A 19 7.35 4.12 -9.46
N ILE A 20 6.51 3.34 -10.16
CA ILE A 20 6.40 1.89 -10.00
C ILE A 20 6.41 1.26 -11.40
N GLY A 21 7.23 0.24 -11.61
CA GLY A 21 7.28 -0.49 -12.88
C GLY A 21 7.45 0.41 -14.11
N GLY A 22 8.21 1.49 -14.00
CA GLY A 22 8.44 2.48 -15.06
C GLY A 22 7.29 3.48 -15.29
N LYS A 23 6.16 3.36 -14.60
CA LYS A 23 5.06 4.33 -14.65
C LYS A 23 5.14 5.30 -13.48
N THR A 24 4.80 6.55 -13.73
CA THR A 24 4.83 7.62 -12.74
C THR A 24 3.42 8.05 -12.36
N PHE A 25 3.19 8.25 -11.06
CA PHE A 25 1.90 8.57 -10.46
C PHE A 25 2.01 9.81 -9.56
N ARG A 26 0.94 10.58 -9.50
CA ARG A 26 0.80 11.71 -8.57
C ARG A 26 0.21 11.25 -7.25
N SER A 27 -0.77 10.34 -7.32
CA SER A 27 -1.41 9.76 -6.13
C SER A 27 -0.51 8.73 -5.48
N ARG A 28 -0.39 8.81 -4.15
CA ARG A 28 0.27 7.81 -3.31
C ARG A 28 -0.74 6.95 -2.54
N LEU A 29 -2.04 7.13 -2.84
CA LEU A 29 -3.11 6.28 -2.35
C LEU A 29 -3.57 5.36 -3.48
N MET A 30 -3.65 4.06 -3.20
CA MET A 30 -4.26 3.05 -4.03
C MET A 30 -5.55 2.59 -3.35
N LEU A 31 -6.60 2.33 -4.13
CA LEU A 31 -7.86 1.80 -3.60
C LEU A 31 -8.20 0.45 -4.23
N GLY A 32 -8.95 -0.37 -3.47
CA GLY A 32 -9.51 -1.60 -3.97
C GLY A 32 -10.96 -1.44 -4.40
N THR A 33 -11.48 -2.42 -5.15
CA THR A 33 -12.87 -2.46 -5.65
C THR A 33 -13.84 -3.21 -4.75
N GLY A 34 -13.34 -3.91 -3.73
CA GLY A 34 -14.17 -4.81 -2.93
C GLY A 34 -14.99 -4.11 -1.85
N LYS A 35 -16.17 -4.68 -1.51
CA LYS A 35 -17.03 -4.33 -0.37
C LYS A 35 -17.83 -3.02 -0.48
N TYR A 36 -17.77 -2.27 -1.58
CA TYR A 36 -18.67 -1.16 -1.79
C TYR A 36 -20.12 -1.67 -1.95
N ARG A 37 -21.09 -0.86 -1.56
CA ARG A 37 -22.53 -1.20 -1.67
C ARG A 37 -23.00 -1.22 -3.13
N ASN A 38 -22.39 -0.38 -3.97
CA ASN A 38 -22.66 -0.27 -5.40
C ASN A 38 -21.49 0.41 -6.14
N SER A 39 -21.52 0.37 -7.47
CA SER A 39 -20.51 0.99 -8.35
C SER A 39 -20.45 2.51 -8.22
N ALA A 40 -21.58 3.18 -8.02
CA ALA A 40 -21.62 4.63 -7.91
C ALA A 40 -20.81 5.14 -6.70
N GLU A 41 -20.95 4.48 -5.54
CA GLU A 41 -20.15 4.81 -4.35
C GLU A 41 -18.67 4.54 -4.55
N MET A 42 -18.33 3.45 -5.22
CA MET A 42 -16.95 3.10 -5.55
C MET A 42 -16.31 4.16 -6.44
N ILE A 43 -16.98 4.53 -7.54
CA ILE A 43 -16.50 5.55 -8.48
C ILE A 43 -16.37 6.91 -7.76
N ALA A 44 -17.35 7.30 -6.97
CA ALA A 44 -17.29 8.54 -6.20
C ALA A 44 -16.10 8.56 -5.21
N ALA A 45 -15.78 7.42 -4.58
CA ALA A 45 -14.60 7.30 -3.72
C ALA A 45 -13.28 7.44 -4.50
N PHE A 46 -13.17 6.82 -5.69
CA PHE A 46 -11.99 6.93 -6.54
C PHE A 46 -11.76 8.36 -7.01
N GLU A 47 -12.82 9.04 -7.43
CA GLU A 47 -12.77 10.43 -7.88
C GLU A 47 -12.46 11.40 -6.73
N ALA A 48 -13.09 11.23 -5.57
CA ALA A 48 -12.83 12.07 -4.39
C ALA A 48 -11.39 11.98 -3.88
N ALA A 49 -10.76 10.82 -4.02
CA ALA A 49 -9.36 10.58 -3.63
C ALA A 49 -8.36 10.84 -4.75
N ASN A 50 -8.80 11.08 -5.99
CA ASN A 50 -7.96 11.20 -7.18
C ASN A 50 -6.97 10.03 -7.33
N VAL A 51 -7.41 8.79 -7.09
CA VAL A 51 -6.53 7.63 -7.22
C VAL A 51 -6.22 7.34 -8.68
N GLU A 52 -5.02 6.82 -8.93
CA GLU A 52 -4.55 6.45 -10.27
C GLU A 52 -4.28 4.95 -10.40
N ILE A 53 -4.18 4.22 -9.28
CA ILE A 53 -4.02 2.76 -9.24
C ILE A 53 -5.19 2.16 -8.46
N VAL A 54 -5.87 1.19 -9.09
CA VAL A 54 -7.01 0.49 -8.51
C VAL A 54 -6.79 -1.02 -8.56
N THR A 55 -6.90 -1.70 -7.40
CA THR A 55 -6.75 -3.16 -7.35
C THR A 55 -8.09 -3.87 -7.52
N VAL A 56 -8.06 -4.94 -8.33
CA VAL A 56 -9.22 -5.75 -8.70
C VAL A 56 -8.98 -7.21 -8.38
N ALA A 57 -9.89 -7.84 -7.63
CA ALA A 57 -9.81 -9.26 -7.29
C ALA A 57 -10.42 -10.11 -8.42
N LEU A 58 -9.57 -10.71 -9.27
CA LEU A 58 -10.01 -11.47 -10.45
C LEU A 58 -10.91 -12.66 -10.11
N ARG A 59 -10.61 -13.41 -9.05
CA ARG A 59 -11.43 -14.58 -8.64
C ARG A 59 -12.84 -14.22 -8.16
N ARG A 60 -13.12 -12.93 -7.95
CA ARG A 60 -14.44 -12.43 -7.56
C ARG A 60 -15.23 -11.88 -8.75
N ILE A 61 -14.64 -11.84 -9.94
CA ILE A 61 -15.34 -11.51 -11.16
C ILE A 61 -16.02 -12.79 -11.63
N ASP A 62 -17.30 -12.93 -11.30
CA ASP A 62 -18.14 -13.97 -11.89
C ASP A 62 -18.65 -13.43 -13.23
N PHE A 63 -18.06 -13.94 -14.31
CA PHE A 63 -18.42 -13.53 -15.69
C PHE A 63 -19.83 -14.00 -16.07
N ASP A 64 -20.42 -14.93 -15.34
CA ASP A 64 -21.76 -15.42 -15.56
C ASP A 64 -22.80 -14.70 -14.69
N ASP A 65 -22.37 -13.97 -13.64
CA ASP A 65 -23.25 -13.15 -12.79
C ASP A 65 -23.33 -11.70 -13.30
N PRO A 66 -24.50 -11.26 -13.81
CA PRO A 66 -24.70 -9.88 -14.27
C PRO A 66 -24.41 -8.81 -13.19
N ALA A 67 -24.61 -9.13 -11.89
CA ALA A 67 -24.36 -8.20 -10.81
C ALA A 67 -22.85 -8.00 -10.58
N SER A 68 -22.03 -9.02 -10.74
CA SER A 68 -20.56 -8.95 -10.68
C SER A 68 -19.98 -8.17 -11.86
N ARG A 69 -20.58 -8.29 -13.04
CA ARG A 69 -20.21 -7.53 -14.24
C ARG A 69 -20.51 -6.04 -14.09
N SER A 70 -21.69 -5.71 -13.58
CA SER A 70 -22.17 -4.32 -13.54
C SER A 70 -21.22 -3.40 -12.76
N VAL A 71 -20.63 -3.87 -11.66
CA VAL A 71 -19.70 -3.07 -10.83
C VAL A 71 -18.42 -2.70 -11.58
N LEU A 72 -17.97 -3.54 -12.52
CA LEU A 72 -16.75 -3.30 -13.30
C LEU A 72 -17.05 -2.58 -14.63
N GLU A 73 -18.24 -2.81 -15.22
CA GLU A 73 -18.64 -2.19 -16.48
C GLU A 73 -18.90 -0.68 -16.34
N ASP A 74 -19.33 -0.21 -15.17
CA ASP A 74 -19.60 1.19 -14.89
C ASP A 74 -18.34 2.06 -14.77
N VAL A 75 -17.15 1.45 -14.62
CA VAL A 75 -15.89 2.17 -14.42
C VAL A 75 -15.19 2.44 -15.75
N ASP A 76 -14.84 3.69 -16.01
CA ASP A 76 -13.94 4.04 -17.12
C ASP A 76 -12.49 3.66 -16.75
N TRP A 77 -12.14 2.41 -17.03
CA TRP A 77 -10.82 1.84 -16.72
C TRP A 77 -9.65 2.53 -17.43
N LYS A 78 -9.90 3.34 -18.45
CA LYS A 78 -8.85 4.11 -19.12
C LYS A 78 -8.26 5.20 -18.21
N LYS A 79 -9.01 5.59 -17.17
CA LYS A 79 -8.56 6.56 -16.18
C LYS A 79 -7.59 5.98 -15.15
N TYR A 80 -7.53 4.64 -15.01
CA TYR A 80 -6.82 3.98 -13.92
C TYR A 80 -5.79 2.98 -14.44
N THR A 81 -4.69 2.82 -13.71
CA THR A 81 -3.84 1.64 -13.84
C THR A 81 -4.48 0.51 -13.05
N ILE A 82 -4.92 -0.53 -13.77
CA ILE A 82 -5.52 -1.71 -13.16
C ILE A 82 -4.39 -2.55 -12.54
N LEU A 83 -4.56 -2.88 -11.26
CA LEU A 83 -3.71 -3.77 -10.50
C LEU A 83 -4.50 -5.03 -10.12
N PRO A 84 -4.57 -6.04 -11.01
CA PRO A 84 -5.20 -7.31 -10.66
C PRO A 84 -4.51 -7.94 -9.45
N ASN A 85 -5.28 -8.62 -8.59
CA ASN A 85 -4.71 -9.33 -7.47
C ASN A 85 -5.07 -10.83 -7.48
N THR A 86 -4.25 -11.62 -6.79
CA THR A 86 -4.43 -13.06 -6.65
C THR A 86 -5.14 -13.43 -5.34
N ALA A 87 -5.99 -12.55 -4.83
CA ALA A 87 -6.75 -12.77 -3.61
C ALA A 87 -7.52 -14.10 -3.63
N GLY A 88 -7.43 -14.86 -2.54
CA GLY A 88 -8.05 -16.17 -2.39
C GLY A 88 -7.20 -17.32 -2.94
N CYS A 89 -5.98 -17.09 -3.42
CA CYS A 89 -5.03 -18.15 -3.75
C CYS A 89 -4.30 -18.61 -2.49
N ALA A 90 -4.34 -19.90 -2.23
CA ALA A 90 -3.69 -20.50 -1.07
C ALA A 90 -2.26 -20.98 -1.38
N THR A 91 -1.92 -21.16 -2.65
CA THR A 91 -0.61 -21.67 -3.10
C THR A 91 0.02 -20.76 -4.17
N ALA A 92 1.35 -20.89 -4.33
CA ALA A 92 2.08 -20.18 -5.38
C ALA A 92 1.54 -20.52 -6.78
N GLU A 93 1.26 -21.81 -7.03
CA GLU A 93 0.76 -22.29 -8.32
C GLU A 93 -0.61 -21.69 -8.66
N GLU A 94 -1.49 -21.53 -7.67
CA GLU A 94 -2.78 -20.87 -7.87
C GLU A 94 -2.59 -19.40 -8.22
N ALA A 95 -1.73 -18.69 -7.47
CA ALA A 95 -1.46 -17.27 -7.70
C ALA A 95 -0.86 -17.03 -9.10
N ILE A 96 0.08 -17.88 -9.54
CA ILE A 96 0.67 -17.83 -10.88
C ILE A 96 -0.41 -18.03 -11.95
N ARG A 97 -1.30 -19.03 -11.80
CA ARG A 97 -2.40 -19.24 -12.75
C ARG A 97 -3.32 -18.04 -12.87
N VAL A 98 -3.67 -17.42 -11.74
CA VAL A 98 -4.52 -16.22 -11.73
C VAL A 98 -3.82 -15.03 -12.39
N ALA A 99 -2.51 -14.86 -12.19
CA ALA A 99 -1.73 -13.84 -12.89
C ALA A 99 -1.76 -14.06 -14.41
N HIS A 100 -1.56 -15.29 -14.87
CA HIS A 100 -1.67 -15.63 -16.30
C HIS A 100 -3.07 -15.37 -16.87
N MET A 101 -4.13 -15.63 -16.09
CA MET A 101 -5.49 -15.30 -16.49
C MET A 101 -5.66 -13.79 -16.70
N ALA A 102 -5.13 -12.94 -15.80
CA ALA A 102 -5.17 -11.49 -15.93
C ALA A 102 -4.53 -11.02 -17.25
N ARG A 103 -3.36 -11.58 -17.58
CA ARG A 103 -2.65 -11.28 -18.82
C ARG A 103 -3.41 -11.78 -20.06
N ALA A 104 -3.93 -12.99 -20.00
CA ALA A 104 -4.71 -13.58 -21.11
C ALA A 104 -6.00 -12.80 -21.40
N MET A 105 -6.56 -12.13 -20.41
CA MET A 105 -7.71 -11.23 -20.54
C MET A 105 -7.31 -9.81 -20.98
N GLU A 106 -6.03 -9.56 -21.28
CA GLU A 106 -5.48 -8.25 -21.66
C GLU A 106 -5.75 -7.14 -20.62
N LEU A 107 -5.95 -7.52 -19.34
CA LEU A 107 -6.23 -6.56 -18.30
C LEU A 107 -4.97 -5.80 -17.86
N SER A 108 -3.89 -6.52 -17.60
CA SER A 108 -2.64 -5.91 -17.12
C SER A 108 -1.52 -6.94 -17.05
N ASP A 109 -0.26 -6.48 -17.26
CA ASP A 109 0.95 -7.20 -16.87
C ASP A 109 1.39 -6.91 -15.44
N TRP A 110 0.65 -6.05 -14.74
CA TRP A 110 0.84 -5.80 -13.31
C TRP A 110 0.08 -6.83 -12.50
N ILE A 111 0.63 -7.22 -11.35
CA ILE A 111 -0.04 -8.16 -10.45
C ILE A 111 0.27 -7.84 -9.00
N LYS A 112 -0.77 -7.63 -8.18
CA LYS A 112 -0.66 -7.67 -6.73
C LYS A 112 -0.67 -9.12 -6.32
N LEU A 113 0.51 -9.63 -5.94
CA LEU A 113 0.70 -11.04 -5.62
C LEU A 113 0.33 -11.33 -4.18
N GLU A 114 -0.67 -12.16 -3.99
CA GLU A 114 -1.15 -12.64 -2.70
C GLU A 114 -1.14 -14.18 -2.71
N VAL A 115 -0.44 -14.80 -1.76
CA VAL A 115 -0.49 -16.24 -1.47
C VAL A 115 -0.91 -16.39 -0.02
N ILE A 116 -2.17 -16.72 0.23
CA ILE A 116 -2.79 -16.64 1.57
C ILE A 116 -3.43 -17.99 1.90
N PRO A 117 -2.72 -18.92 2.56
CA PRO A 117 -3.26 -20.22 2.98
C PRO A 117 -4.13 -20.12 4.24
N ASP A 118 -4.03 -19.02 5.00
CA ASP A 118 -4.76 -18.83 6.26
C ASP A 118 -6.11 -18.11 6.01
N PRO A 119 -7.25 -18.83 6.12
CA PRO A 119 -8.56 -18.22 5.87
C PRO A 119 -9.06 -17.34 7.02
N LYS A 120 -8.42 -17.40 8.20
CA LYS A 120 -8.90 -16.71 9.40
C LYS A 120 -8.28 -15.32 9.56
N TYR A 121 -6.96 -15.24 9.50
CA TYR A 121 -6.23 -13.97 9.67
C TYR A 121 -5.76 -13.37 8.35
N LEU A 122 -5.88 -14.12 7.25
CA LEU A 122 -5.47 -13.73 5.90
C LEU A 122 -4.00 -13.33 5.83
N LEU A 123 -3.16 -14.10 6.55
CA LEU A 123 -1.72 -13.88 6.56
C LEU A 123 -1.07 -14.53 5.34
N PRO A 124 -0.14 -13.82 4.67
CA PRO A 124 0.55 -14.32 3.49
C PRO A 124 1.61 -15.38 3.84
N ASP A 125 1.75 -16.38 2.95
CA ASP A 125 2.81 -17.38 3.00
C ASP A 125 4.11 -16.76 2.43
N PRO A 126 5.18 -16.62 3.23
CA PRO A 126 6.42 -16.02 2.77
C PRO A 126 7.12 -16.86 1.69
N ILE A 127 7.09 -18.18 1.80
CA ILE A 127 7.77 -19.10 0.88
C ILE A 127 7.02 -19.16 -0.45
N GLY A 128 5.71 -19.33 -0.40
CA GLY A 128 4.85 -19.35 -1.60
C GLY A 128 4.88 -18.02 -2.33
N THR A 129 4.89 -16.89 -1.60
CA THR A 129 4.98 -15.56 -2.19
C THR A 129 6.31 -15.36 -2.92
N LEU A 130 7.45 -15.69 -2.30
CA LEU A 130 8.76 -15.57 -2.93
C LEU A 130 8.85 -16.43 -4.19
N ARG A 131 8.43 -17.70 -4.12
CA ARG A 131 8.45 -18.64 -5.25
C ARG A 131 7.60 -18.15 -6.41
N ALA A 132 6.37 -17.66 -6.15
CA ALA A 132 5.51 -17.11 -7.19
C ALA A 132 6.10 -15.83 -7.79
N ALA A 133 6.67 -14.95 -6.95
CA ALA A 133 7.32 -13.72 -7.39
C ALA A 133 8.48 -13.99 -8.35
N GLU A 134 9.39 -14.92 -8.00
CA GLU A 134 10.51 -15.33 -8.86
C GLU A 134 10.06 -15.77 -10.26
N GLN A 135 9.01 -16.58 -10.33
CA GLN A 135 8.48 -17.05 -11.59
C GLN A 135 7.85 -15.92 -12.41
N LEU A 136 6.95 -15.15 -11.79
CA LEU A 136 6.21 -14.08 -12.47
C LEU A 136 7.14 -12.95 -12.96
N VAL A 137 8.17 -12.59 -12.19
CA VAL A 137 9.17 -11.61 -12.63
C VAL A 137 9.94 -12.12 -13.85
N LYS A 138 10.39 -13.39 -13.85
CA LYS A 138 11.05 -14.02 -15.01
C LYS A 138 10.16 -14.04 -16.25
N GLU A 139 8.87 -14.11 -16.08
CA GLU A 139 7.86 -14.08 -17.15
C GLU A 139 7.46 -12.65 -17.57
N GLY A 140 8.11 -11.63 -17.00
CA GLY A 140 7.93 -10.22 -17.37
C GLY A 140 6.72 -9.54 -16.73
N PHE A 141 6.17 -10.07 -15.64
CA PHE A 141 5.17 -9.34 -14.85
C PHE A 141 5.79 -8.23 -14.01
N THR A 142 5.05 -7.14 -13.85
CA THR A 142 5.31 -6.12 -12.83
C THR A 142 4.67 -6.59 -11.52
N VAL A 143 5.49 -7.19 -10.64
CA VAL A 143 5.01 -7.87 -9.43
C VAL A 143 5.04 -6.93 -8.23
N LEU A 144 3.91 -6.82 -7.52
CA LEU A 144 3.72 -6.08 -6.28
C LEU A 144 3.31 -7.07 -5.18
N PRO A 145 4.26 -7.69 -4.44
CA PRO A 145 3.98 -8.77 -3.50
C PRO A 145 3.47 -8.26 -2.15
N TYR A 146 2.35 -8.83 -1.68
CA TYR A 146 1.80 -8.64 -0.34
C TYR A 146 2.47 -9.59 0.65
N ILE A 147 3.02 -9.06 1.73
CA ILE A 147 3.80 -9.83 2.72
C ILE A 147 3.49 -9.41 4.16
N ASN A 148 3.86 -10.25 5.12
CA ASN A 148 4.04 -9.79 6.50
C ASN A 148 5.16 -8.73 6.53
N ALA A 149 5.20 -7.88 7.56
CA ALA A 149 6.27 -6.91 7.73
C ALA A 149 7.58 -7.64 8.15
N ASP A 150 8.15 -8.40 7.22
CA ASP A 150 9.39 -9.16 7.35
C ASP A 150 10.50 -8.51 6.51
N PRO A 151 11.52 -7.89 7.15
CA PRO A 151 12.59 -7.22 6.44
C PRO A 151 13.46 -8.15 5.58
N ILE A 152 13.61 -9.42 5.98
CA ILE A 152 14.44 -10.38 5.23
C ILE A 152 13.70 -10.80 3.95
N LEU A 153 12.43 -11.16 4.05
CA LEU A 153 11.62 -11.47 2.88
C LEU A 153 11.52 -10.26 1.94
N ALA A 154 11.34 -9.05 2.48
CA ALA A 154 11.30 -7.82 1.70
C ALA A 154 12.55 -7.63 0.85
N ARG A 155 13.74 -7.93 1.41
CA ARG A 155 15.01 -7.88 0.68
C ARG A 155 15.06 -8.93 -0.44
N HIS A 156 14.70 -10.18 -0.17
CA HIS A 156 14.69 -11.25 -1.19
C HIS A 156 13.76 -10.91 -2.35
N LEU A 157 12.58 -10.32 -2.07
CA LEU A 157 11.63 -9.92 -3.12
C LEU A 157 12.19 -8.78 -4.00
N GLN A 158 12.96 -7.86 -3.44
CA GLN A 158 13.68 -6.84 -4.20
C GLN A 158 14.77 -7.47 -5.07
N GLU A 159 15.55 -8.41 -4.51
CA GLU A 159 16.63 -9.11 -5.23
C GLU A 159 16.11 -9.91 -6.43
N VAL A 160 14.91 -10.49 -6.35
CA VAL A 160 14.30 -11.19 -7.48
C VAL A 160 13.65 -10.26 -8.51
N GLY A 161 13.59 -8.95 -8.24
CA GLY A 161 13.15 -7.95 -9.20
C GLY A 161 11.68 -7.53 -9.08
N CYS A 162 11.05 -7.68 -7.93
CA CYS A 162 9.72 -7.13 -7.69
C CYS A 162 9.72 -5.60 -7.82
N ALA A 163 8.65 -5.04 -8.38
CA ALA A 163 8.53 -3.61 -8.64
C ALA A 163 8.26 -2.78 -7.37
N THR A 164 7.74 -3.41 -6.33
CA THR A 164 7.52 -2.86 -4.99
C THR A 164 7.64 -3.96 -3.96
N VAL A 165 7.55 -3.62 -2.68
CA VAL A 165 7.18 -4.55 -1.60
C VAL A 165 6.00 -3.97 -0.85
N MET A 166 5.01 -4.82 -0.52
CA MET A 166 3.77 -4.40 0.13
C MET A 166 3.62 -5.06 1.51
N PRO A 167 4.33 -4.55 2.55
CA PRO A 167 4.16 -5.06 3.91
C PRO A 167 2.78 -4.70 4.45
N LEU A 168 2.10 -5.65 5.09
CA LEU A 168 0.85 -5.37 5.79
C LEU A 168 1.13 -4.50 7.04
N ALA A 169 0.25 -3.54 7.29
CA ALA A 169 0.23 -2.80 8.55
C ALA A 169 -0.34 -3.68 9.67
N SER A 170 -1.47 -4.34 9.40
CA SER A 170 -2.14 -5.35 10.22
C SER A 170 -3.05 -6.22 9.34
N PRO A 171 -3.64 -7.31 9.85
CA PRO A 171 -4.43 -8.23 9.03
C PRO A 171 -5.51 -7.53 8.19
N ILE A 172 -5.74 -8.06 6.97
CA ILE A 172 -6.70 -7.50 6.00
C ILE A 172 -8.06 -7.23 6.66
N GLY A 173 -8.55 -6.00 6.54
CA GLY A 173 -9.87 -5.59 7.03
C GLY A 173 -9.99 -5.48 8.54
N SER A 174 -8.90 -5.59 9.30
CA SER A 174 -8.91 -5.50 10.76
C SER A 174 -9.02 -4.07 11.28
N GLY A 175 -8.57 -3.06 10.53
CA GLY A 175 -8.57 -1.66 10.95
C GLY A 175 -7.70 -1.38 12.18
N GLN A 176 -6.70 -2.24 12.46
CA GLN A 176 -5.87 -2.14 13.68
C GLN A 176 -4.70 -1.15 13.54
N GLY A 177 -4.56 -0.49 12.38
CA GLY A 177 -3.48 0.44 12.11
C GLY A 177 -2.12 -0.25 11.98
N ILE A 178 -1.05 0.37 12.50
CA ILE A 178 0.34 -0.07 12.34
C ILE A 178 0.95 -0.47 13.70
N PRO A 179 0.60 -1.62 14.28
CA PRO A 179 1.11 -2.04 15.59
C PRO A 179 2.61 -2.37 15.58
N ASN A 180 3.17 -2.77 14.43
CA ASN A 180 4.59 -3.10 14.27
C ASN A 180 5.27 -2.14 13.29
N SER A 181 5.29 -0.85 13.63
CA SER A 181 5.94 0.19 12.81
C SER A 181 7.44 -0.07 12.64
N ARG A 182 8.11 -0.66 13.64
CA ARG A 182 9.56 -0.86 13.61
C ARG A 182 10.00 -1.77 12.46
N ASN A 183 9.29 -2.85 12.18
CA ASN A 183 9.62 -3.71 11.04
C ASN A 183 9.41 -2.98 9.70
N ILE A 184 8.37 -2.16 9.60
CA ILE A 184 8.11 -1.33 8.40
C ILE A 184 9.22 -0.30 8.20
N GLU A 185 9.68 0.36 9.28
CA GLU A 185 10.83 1.26 9.24
C GLU A 185 12.08 0.57 8.70
N ILE A 186 12.41 -0.63 9.21
CA ILE A 186 13.57 -1.41 8.75
C ILE A 186 13.44 -1.77 7.26
N ILE A 187 12.24 -2.16 6.80
CA ILE A 187 12.00 -2.44 5.38
C ILE A 187 12.24 -1.18 4.55
N ILE A 188 11.73 -0.03 4.99
CA ILE A 188 11.90 1.26 4.30
C ILE A 188 13.38 1.69 4.27
N GLU A 189 14.09 1.58 5.38
CA GLU A 189 15.52 1.91 5.48
C GLU A 189 16.40 1.12 4.49
N GLN A 190 16.01 -0.13 4.19
CA GLN A 190 16.74 -1.03 3.30
C GLN A 190 16.16 -1.10 1.88
N ALA A 191 15.14 -0.29 1.59
CA ALA A 191 14.41 -0.38 0.34
C ALA A 191 15.19 0.20 -0.84
N THR A 192 15.21 -0.55 -1.93
CA THR A 192 15.68 -0.12 -3.26
C THR A 192 14.53 0.05 -4.25
N VAL A 193 13.32 -0.34 -3.84
CA VAL A 193 12.05 -0.21 -4.59
C VAL A 193 11.01 0.50 -3.71
N PRO A 194 9.94 1.07 -4.28
CA PRO A 194 8.87 1.67 -3.49
C PRO A 194 8.25 0.69 -2.49
N ILE A 195 8.04 1.13 -1.26
CA ILE A 195 7.34 0.38 -0.22
C ILE A 195 5.92 0.91 -0.12
N VAL A 196 4.95 0.02 -0.31
CA VAL A 196 3.52 0.32 -0.24
C VAL A 196 2.95 -0.34 1.01
N VAL A 197 2.57 0.43 2.02
CA VAL A 197 1.93 -0.14 3.22
C VAL A 197 0.50 -0.54 2.87
N ASP A 198 0.18 -1.81 3.08
CA ASP A 198 -1.08 -2.42 2.65
C ASP A 198 -1.80 -3.04 3.84
N ALA A 199 -3.12 -3.15 3.75
CA ALA A 199 -4.00 -3.82 4.71
C ALA A 199 -4.00 -3.24 6.15
N GLY A 200 -5.10 -3.43 6.85
CA GLY A 200 -5.24 -3.07 8.25
C GLY A 200 -5.28 -1.58 8.58
N ILE A 201 -5.05 -0.69 7.60
CA ILE A 201 -5.24 0.76 7.75
C ILE A 201 -6.74 1.01 7.98
N GLY A 202 -7.08 1.59 9.13
CA GLY A 202 -8.46 1.82 9.56
C GLY A 202 -8.89 3.28 9.50
N ALA A 203 -7.94 4.22 9.56
CA ALA A 203 -8.21 5.65 9.62
C ALA A 203 -7.16 6.47 8.85
N PRO A 204 -7.47 7.73 8.48
CA PRO A 204 -6.50 8.63 7.84
C PRO A 204 -5.22 8.84 8.66
N SER A 205 -5.30 8.78 9.98
CA SER A 205 -4.13 8.86 10.88
C SER A 205 -3.17 7.68 10.69
N ASP A 206 -3.67 6.48 10.41
CA ASP A 206 -2.82 5.32 10.14
C ASP A 206 -2.08 5.49 8.81
N ALA A 207 -2.79 5.99 7.78
CA ALA A 207 -2.21 6.29 6.49
C ALA A 207 -1.15 7.41 6.60
N ALA A 208 -1.43 8.47 7.37
CA ALA A 208 -0.45 9.52 7.66
C ALA A 208 0.79 8.96 8.35
N LEU A 209 0.60 8.11 9.37
CA LEU A 209 1.70 7.45 10.08
C LEU A 209 2.55 6.59 9.13
N ALA A 210 1.94 5.79 8.25
CA ALA A 210 2.68 5.01 7.24
C ALA A 210 3.59 5.90 6.39
N MET A 211 3.07 7.03 5.94
CA MET A 211 3.83 7.98 5.13
C MET A 211 4.89 8.75 5.93
N GLU A 212 4.61 9.07 7.21
CA GLU A 212 5.60 9.67 8.13
C GLU A 212 6.78 8.74 8.45
N LEU A 213 6.56 7.41 8.40
CA LEU A 213 7.63 6.40 8.50
C LEU A 213 8.50 6.34 7.24
N GLY A 214 8.05 6.94 6.14
CA GLY A 214 8.75 6.98 4.86
C GLY A 214 8.23 6.00 3.81
N ALA A 215 7.04 5.43 3.99
CA ALA A 215 6.40 4.62 2.95
C ALA A 215 6.21 5.43 1.66
N SER A 216 6.33 4.77 0.52
CA SER A 216 6.16 5.40 -0.79
C SER A 216 4.69 5.63 -1.13
N ALA A 217 3.80 4.75 -0.65
CA ALA A 217 2.36 4.79 -0.87
C ALA A 217 1.61 3.93 0.16
N CYS A 218 0.28 4.04 0.17
CA CYS A 218 -0.62 3.17 0.92
C CYS A 218 -1.65 2.53 -0.02
N LEU A 219 -2.04 1.28 0.27
CA LEU A 219 -3.19 0.64 -0.34
C LEU A 219 -4.27 0.43 0.73
N VAL A 220 -5.47 0.94 0.49
CA VAL A 220 -6.62 0.88 1.40
C VAL A 220 -7.83 0.35 0.65
N ASN A 221 -8.65 -0.44 1.32
CA ASN A 221 -9.94 -0.86 0.77
C ASN A 221 -11.05 -0.80 1.84
N SER A 222 -11.05 -1.72 2.82
CA SER A 222 -12.17 -1.90 3.74
C SER A 222 -12.54 -0.64 4.53
N ALA A 223 -11.56 0.14 4.97
CA ALA A 223 -11.79 1.38 5.73
C ALA A 223 -12.55 2.44 4.92
N VAL A 224 -12.38 2.45 3.60
CA VAL A 224 -13.11 3.34 2.69
C VAL A 224 -14.46 2.72 2.33
N ALA A 225 -14.45 1.49 1.79
CA ALA A 225 -15.65 0.86 1.24
C ALA A 225 -16.75 0.63 2.29
N LEU A 226 -16.40 0.41 3.56
CA LEU A 226 -17.34 0.17 4.65
C LEU A 226 -17.66 1.43 5.46
N ALA A 227 -17.14 2.59 5.09
CA ALA A 227 -17.49 3.85 5.74
C ALA A 227 -18.96 4.21 5.48
N ALA A 228 -19.54 5.03 6.35
CA ALA A 228 -20.87 5.56 6.15
C ALA A 228 -20.94 6.41 4.88
N ASP A 229 -19.88 7.17 4.60
CA ASP A 229 -19.65 7.94 3.38
C ASP A 229 -18.28 7.54 2.79
N PRO A 230 -18.26 6.61 1.81
CA PRO A 230 -17.01 6.16 1.18
C PRO A 230 -16.22 7.26 0.47
N ALA A 231 -16.92 8.21 -0.17
CA ALA A 231 -16.25 9.30 -0.89
C ALA A 231 -15.54 10.26 0.09
N ALA A 232 -16.21 10.65 1.16
CA ALA A 232 -15.61 11.47 2.20
C ALA A 232 -14.43 10.76 2.87
N MET A 233 -14.56 9.46 3.16
CA MET A 233 -13.46 8.68 3.75
C MET A 233 -12.28 8.52 2.79
N ALA A 234 -12.52 8.27 1.50
CA ALA A 234 -11.49 8.22 0.48
C ALA A 234 -10.71 9.53 0.38
N ARG A 235 -11.43 10.66 0.38
CA ARG A 235 -10.82 12.00 0.41
C ARG A 235 -9.99 12.21 1.67
N ALA A 236 -10.50 11.81 2.84
CA ALA A 236 -9.77 11.91 4.11
C ALA A 236 -8.49 11.06 4.11
N MET A 237 -8.56 9.82 3.58
CA MET A 237 -7.37 8.96 3.41
C MET A 237 -6.32 9.60 2.50
N ALA A 238 -6.74 10.18 1.35
CA ALA A 238 -5.84 10.87 0.44
C ALA A 238 -5.13 12.06 1.12
N LEU A 239 -5.87 12.85 1.90
CA LEU A 239 -5.31 13.95 2.69
C LEU A 239 -4.34 13.44 3.77
N GLY A 240 -4.65 12.32 4.43
CA GLY A 240 -3.75 11.67 5.40
C GLY A 240 -2.43 11.23 4.75
N VAL A 241 -2.51 10.58 3.60
CA VAL A 241 -1.34 10.17 2.81
C VAL A 241 -0.50 11.39 2.39
N GLU A 242 -1.14 12.45 1.88
CA GLU A 242 -0.46 13.68 1.48
C GLU A 242 0.22 14.36 2.67
N ALA A 243 -0.49 14.52 3.79
CA ALA A 243 0.04 15.14 4.99
C ALA A 243 1.26 14.39 5.55
N GLY A 244 1.18 13.05 5.64
CA GLY A 244 2.30 12.23 6.11
C GLY A 244 3.51 12.29 5.17
N HIS A 245 3.29 12.28 3.85
CA HIS A 245 4.35 12.45 2.86
C HIS A 245 5.06 13.81 2.99
N LEU A 246 4.30 14.89 3.11
CA LEU A 246 4.83 16.23 3.33
C LEU A 246 5.61 16.33 4.64
N ALA A 247 5.09 15.74 5.74
CA ALA A 247 5.74 15.71 7.03
C ALA A 247 7.09 14.98 6.99
N PHE A 248 7.13 13.82 6.31
CA PHE A 248 8.37 13.07 6.10
C PHE A 248 9.42 13.88 5.35
N ARG A 249 9.04 14.54 4.26
CA ARG A 249 9.94 15.40 3.44
C ARG A 249 10.40 16.63 4.19
N ALA A 250 9.53 17.25 4.97
CA ALA A 250 9.87 18.44 5.76
C ALA A 250 10.84 18.12 6.91
N GLY A 251 10.84 16.87 7.36
CA GLY A 251 11.64 16.43 8.48
C GLY A 251 10.98 16.76 9.83
N ARG A 252 10.87 15.74 10.67
CA ARG A 252 10.32 15.83 12.00
C ARG A 252 11.34 16.40 12.98
N ILE A 253 10.92 17.23 13.96
CA ILE A 253 11.78 17.61 15.07
C ILE A 253 12.18 16.38 15.90
N PRO A 254 13.41 16.32 16.44
CA PRO A 254 13.83 15.22 17.32
C PRO A 254 12.94 15.06 18.55
N LYS A 255 12.62 13.82 18.91
CA LYS A 255 11.97 13.52 20.18
C LYS A 255 12.94 13.86 21.32
N LYS A 256 12.46 14.59 22.33
CA LYS A 256 13.25 14.96 23.53
C LYS A 256 12.57 14.40 24.78
N ALA A 257 13.40 14.01 25.75
CA ALA A 257 12.91 13.53 27.05
C ALA A 257 12.33 14.67 27.90
N TYR A 258 12.77 15.92 27.65
CA TYR A 258 12.38 17.10 28.42
C TYR A 258 11.76 18.17 27.53
N ALA A 259 10.94 19.01 28.11
CA ALA A 259 10.35 20.16 27.43
C ALA A 259 11.43 21.16 27.00
N SER A 260 11.16 21.86 25.90
CA SER A 260 11.97 22.98 25.41
C SER A 260 11.02 24.15 25.16
N ALA A 261 11.28 25.28 25.81
CA ALA A 261 10.46 26.47 25.63
C ALA A 261 10.46 26.94 24.18
N SER A 262 9.29 27.24 23.62
CA SER A 262 9.13 27.76 22.25
C SER A 262 9.46 29.26 22.15
N SER A 263 9.41 29.98 23.26
CA SER A 263 9.74 31.41 23.32
C SER A 263 10.99 31.65 24.16
N PRO A 264 11.83 32.65 23.82
CA PRO A 264 12.97 33.00 24.63
C PRO A 264 12.54 33.37 26.06
N LEU A 265 13.23 32.84 27.08
CA LEU A 265 13.00 33.20 28.49
C LEU A 265 13.66 34.51 28.89
N THR A 266 14.52 35.05 28.04
CA THR A 266 15.22 36.35 28.25
C THR A 266 14.41 37.46 27.63
N GLY A 267 14.18 38.54 28.39
CA GLY A 267 13.44 39.72 27.93
C GLY A 267 11.95 39.74 28.24
N MET A 268 11.46 38.86 29.14
CA MET A 268 10.10 38.98 29.63
C MET A 268 10.02 40.21 30.57
N VAL A 269 9.06 41.10 30.28
CA VAL A 269 8.67 42.18 31.22
C VAL A 269 8.07 41.52 32.45
N ARG A 270 8.61 41.83 33.64
CA ARG A 270 8.10 41.36 34.91
C ARG A 270 6.92 42.19 35.35
#